data_34de7795233ca3d0f6a198ade4134062
#
_entry.id   34de7795233ca3d0f6a198ade4134062
#
_cell.length_a   1.000
_cell.length_b   1.000
_cell.length_c   1.000
_cell.angle_alpha   90.00
_cell.angle_beta   90.00
_cell.angle_gamma   90.00
#
_symmetry.space_group_name_H-M   'P 1'
#
loop_
_entity.id
_entity.type
_entity.pdbx_description
1 polymer ?
#
loop_
_entity_poly.entity_id
_entity_poly.type
_entity_poly.pdbx_seq_one_letter_code
_entity_poly.pdbx_strand_id
1 'polypeptide(L)'
;MEIVSGQDKIGQVSPLTLLHLASCTPDFLPLWPRKSDYDTILGVLHGHERELLGESIDLEQERRMKGALVVQSWMEEASLDSIEEEWGVQPGDLRSRVELMEWLLFAMRRILSEDQNLANIERDAHKTLYDSIDEVHRRVRYGCKTDILGLVSIKGIGRVRAREMAETLGVSTALDVSEITERDKARLSDLRGWSPKLVDNLVRSAGKSVRRSR
;
A
#
# COMPACT_ATOMS: atom_id res chain seq x y z
N MET A 1 -27.64 -9.81 24.82
CA MET A 1 -27.80 -10.24 23.43
C MET A 1 -27.83 -8.96 22.61
N GLU A 2 -26.66 -8.38 22.37
CA GLU A 2 -26.51 -7.16 21.57
C GLU A 2 -26.44 -7.55 20.11
N ILE A 3 -27.43 -7.10 19.35
CA ILE A 3 -27.44 -7.18 17.89
C ILE A 3 -26.43 -6.13 17.40
N VAL A 4 -25.22 -6.57 17.09
CA VAL A 4 -24.25 -5.76 16.34
C VAL A 4 -24.85 -5.57 14.95
N SER A 5 -25.36 -4.37 14.69
CA SER A 5 -25.79 -3.95 13.36
C SER A 5 -24.56 -3.80 12.47
N GLY A 6 -24.12 -4.90 11.87
CA GLY A 6 -23.20 -4.90 10.77
C GLY A 6 -23.89 -4.33 9.53
N GLN A 7 -23.89 -3.03 9.36
CA GLN A 7 -23.99 -2.47 8.02
C GLN A 7 -22.66 -2.76 7.34
N ASP A 8 -22.59 -3.91 6.67
CA ASP A 8 -21.55 -4.18 5.70
C ASP A 8 -21.58 -3.02 4.69
N LYS A 9 -20.56 -2.17 4.74
CA LYS A 9 -20.43 -1.09 3.78
C LYS A 9 -20.20 -1.71 2.41
N ILE A 10 -21.24 -1.79 1.62
CA ILE A 10 -21.20 -2.30 0.24
C ILE A 10 -20.08 -1.57 -0.50
N GLY A 11 -19.12 -2.33 -1.05
CA GLY A 11 -18.01 -1.79 -1.82
C GLY A 11 -16.70 -1.58 -1.07
N GLN A 12 -16.63 -1.78 0.25
CA GLN A 12 -15.36 -1.70 0.96
C GLN A 12 -14.63 -3.05 0.91
N VAL A 13 -13.62 -3.15 0.07
CA VAL A 13 -12.78 -4.34 -0.11
C VAL A 13 -11.48 -4.16 0.66
N SER A 14 -11.04 -5.20 1.38
CA SER A 14 -9.80 -5.12 2.15
C SER A 14 -8.58 -4.99 1.22
N PRO A 15 -7.50 -4.31 1.67
CA PRO A 15 -6.26 -4.24 0.91
C PRO A 15 -5.73 -5.63 0.52
N LEU A 16 -5.79 -6.60 1.42
CA LEU A 16 -5.35 -7.97 1.16
C LEU A 16 -6.18 -8.65 0.08
N THR A 17 -7.50 -8.46 0.08
CA THR A 17 -8.38 -8.98 -0.97
C THR A 17 -8.00 -8.44 -2.34
N LEU A 18 -7.70 -7.14 -2.45
CA LEU A 18 -7.25 -6.53 -3.71
C LEU A 18 -5.89 -7.07 -4.18
N LEU A 19 -4.94 -7.25 -3.26
CA LEU A 19 -3.64 -7.85 -3.56
C LEU A 19 -3.79 -9.31 -4.00
N HIS A 20 -4.63 -10.09 -3.31
CA HIS A 20 -4.90 -11.48 -3.67
C HIS A 20 -5.59 -11.57 -5.03
N LEU A 21 -6.61 -10.76 -5.30
CA LEU A 21 -7.28 -10.70 -6.59
C LEU A 21 -6.30 -10.40 -7.73
N ALA A 22 -5.43 -9.42 -7.55
CA ALA A 22 -4.39 -9.11 -8.52
C ALA A 22 -3.41 -10.27 -8.71
N SER A 23 -3.06 -11.01 -7.64
CA SER A 23 -2.17 -12.18 -7.73
C SER A 23 -2.85 -13.41 -8.36
N CYS A 24 -4.17 -13.40 -8.57
CA CYS A 24 -4.90 -14.42 -9.31
C CYS A 24 -4.79 -14.26 -10.83
N THR A 25 -4.24 -13.15 -11.33
CA THR A 25 -4.03 -12.95 -12.77
C THR A 25 -2.92 -13.85 -13.30
N PRO A 26 -3.00 -14.32 -14.58
CA PRO A 26 -1.94 -15.14 -15.18
C PRO A 26 -0.57 -14.45 -15.26
N ASP A 27 -0.56 -13.11 -15.26
CA ASP A 27 0.67 -12.32 -15.35
C ASP A 27 1.45 -12.31 -14.05
N PHE A 28 0.78 -12.51 -12.91
CA PHE A 28 1.46 -12.52 -11.61
C PHE A 28 2.18 -13.85 -11.41
N LEU A 29 3.52 -13.78 -11.28
CA LEU A 29 4.34 -14.96 -11.01
C LEU A 29 4.25 -15.35 -9.53
N PRO A 30 3.54 -16.44 -9.19
CA PRO A 30 3.33 -16.85 -7.79
C PRO A 30 4.64 -17.21 -7.10
N LEU A 31 4.65 -17.11 -5.77
CA LEU A 31 5.78 -17.48 -4.94
C LEU A 31 5.55 -18.85 -4.30
N TRP A 32 6.56 -19.73 -4.35
CA TRP A 32 6.48 -21.02 -3.67
C TRP A 32 6.52 -20.85 -2.15
N PRO A 33 5.54 -21.39 -1.41
CA PRO A 33 5.56 -21.40 0.05
C PRO A 33 6.73 -22.25 0.57
N ARG A 34 7.41 -21.78 1.61
CA ARG A 34 8.32 -22.58 2.42
C ARG A 34 7.51 -23.30 3.50
N LYS A 35 8.08 -24.30 4.12
CA LYS A 35 7.43 -25.03 5.22
C LYS A 35 6.98 -24.09 6.36
N SER A 36 7.78 -23.06 6.65
CA SER A 36 7.48 -22.04 7.66
C SER A 36 6.32 -21.10 7.30
N ASP A 37 5.96 -20.98 6.04
CA ASP A 37 4.96 -20.01 5.58
C ASP A 37 3.53 -20.53 5.70
N TYR A 38 3.37 -21.88 5.77
CA TYR A 38 2.06 -22.54 5.68
C TYR A 38 1.08 -22.13 6.79
N ASP A 39 1.55 -22.06 8.04
CA ASP A 39 0.68 -21.71 9.15
C ASP A 39 0.07 -20.31 8.96
N THR A 40 0.88 -19.34 8.51
CA THR A 40 0.41 -17.98 8.22
C THR A 40 -0.52 -17.96 7.02
N ILE A 41 -0.13 -18.60 5.92
CA ILE A 41 -0.90 -18.59 4.67
C ILE A 41 -2.27 -19.27 4.87
N LEU A 42 -2.30 -20.44 5.47
CA LEU A 42 -3.55 -21.17 5.73
C LEU A 42 -4.43 -20.44 6.75
N GLY A 43 -3.83 -19.86 7.80
CA GLY A 43 -4.56 -19.03 8.75
C GLY A 43 -5.27 -17.86 8.09
N VAL A 44 -4.62 -17.18 7.15
CA VAL A 44 -5.19 -16.07 6.39
C VAL A 44 -6.27 -16.57 5.43
N LEU A 45 -6.02 -17.63 4.66
CA LEU A 45 -6.98 -18.20 3.72
C LEU A 45 -8.27 -18.63 4.43
N HIS A 46 -8.19 -19.33 5.54
CA HIS A 46 -9.37 -19.73 6.33
C HIS A 46 -10.07 -18.54 6.99
N GLY A 47 -9.32 -17.52 7.43
CA GLY A 47 -9.89 -16.33 8.06
C GLY A 47 -10.65 -15.42 7.09
N HIS A 48 -10.36 -15.50 5.81
CA HIS A 48 -10.88 -14.59 4.77
C HIS A 48 -11.66 -15.33 3.66
N GLU A 49 -12.09 -16.57 3.86
CA GLU A 49 -12.76 -17.38 2.85
C GLU A 49 -13.92 -16.67 2.13
N ARG A 50 -14.65 -15.81 2.85
CA ARG A 50 -15.79 -15.06 2.29
C ARG A 50 -15.40 -13.88 1.41
N GLU A 51 -14.16 -13.39 1.55
CA GLU A 51 -13.66 -12.22 0.83
C GLU A 51 -12.75 -12.62 -0.34
N LEU A 52 -12.21 -13.84 -0.30
CA LEU A 52 -11.25 -14.31 -1.29
C LEU A 52 -11.94 -15.04 -2.42
N LEU A 53 -11.47 -14.81 -3.63
CA LEU A 53 -11.92 -15.53 -4.81
C LEU A 53 -11.26 -16.91 -4.87
N GLY A 54 -12.05 -17.95 -4.83
CA GLY A 54 -11.59 -19.33 -4.98
C GLY A 54 -12.58 -20.31 -4.34
N GLU A 55 -12.84 -21.44 -5.03
CA GLU A 55 -13.78 -22.46 -4.56
C GLU A 55 -13.13 -23.44 -3.58
N SER A 56 -11.80 -23.51 -3.54
CA SER A 56 -11.04 -24.42 -2.67
C SER A 56 -9.66 -23.88 -2.35
N ILE A 57 -9.19 -24.18 -1.15
CA ILE A 57 -7.79 -23.93 -0.77
C ILE A 57 -6.93 -25.02 -1.39
N ASP A 58 -6.15 -24.68 -2.40
CA ASP A 58 -5.21 -25.55 -3.07
C ASP A 58 -3.82 -24.90 -3.13
N LEU A 59 -2.84 -25.63 -3.65
CA LEU A 59 -1.46 -25.15 -3.76
C LEU A 59 -1.35 -23.84 -4.57
N GLU A 60 -2.19 -23.66 -5.56
CA GLU A 60 -2.18 -22.44 -6.37
C GLU A 60 -2.67 -21.24 -5.56
N GLN A 61 -3.71 -21.40 -4.76
CA GLN A 61 -4.20 -20.38 -3.84
C GLN A 61 -3.16 -20.02 -2.77
N GLU A 62 -2.47 -21.03 -2.23
CA GLU A 62 -1.38 -20.81 -1.27
C GLU A 62 -0.24 -19.98 -1.87
N ARG A 63 0.16 -20.27 -3.10
CA ARG A 63 1.22 -19.57 -3.82
C ARG A 63 0.83 -18.12 -4.13
N ARG A 64 -0.42 -17.88 -4.54
CA ARG A 64 -0.99 -16.56 -4.79
C ARG A 64 -1.09 -15.75 -3.51
N MET A 65 -1.57 -16.37 -2.44
CA MET A 65 -1.67 -15.74 -1.13
C MET A 65 -0.29 -15.36 -0.60
N LYS A 66 0.73 -16.21 -0.74
CA LYS A 66 2.11 -15.83 -0.40
C LYS A 66 2.55 -14.58 -1.14
N GLY A 67 2.27 -14.47 -2.43
CA GLY A 67 2.58 -13.29 -3.23
C GLY A 67 1.90 -12.03 -2.69
N ALA A 68 0.61 -12.13 -2.35
CA ALA A 68 -0.16 -11.03 -1.77
C ALA A 68 0.41 -10.59 -0.41
N LEU A 69 0.73 -11.53 0.48
CA LEU A 69 1.27 -11.25 1.81
C LEU A 69 2.66 -10.61 1.77
N VAL A 70 3.52 -11.05 0.86
CA VAL A 70 4.85 -10.44 0.63
C VAL A 70 4.72 -8.98 0.22
N VAL A 71 3.80 -8.67 -0.72
CA VAL A 71 3.54 -7.29 -1.13
C VAL A 71 2.85 -6.50 0.00
N GLN A 72 2.01 -7.15 0.79
CA GLN A 72 1.41 -6.53 1.97
C GLN A 72 2.49 -6.13 2.99
N SER A 73 3.45 -7.01 3.30
CA SER A 73 4.57 -6.66 4.20
C SER A 73 5.35 -5.43 3.70
N TRP A 74 5.60 -5.34 2.38
CA TRP A 74 6.18 -4.16 1.76
C TRP A 74 5.34 -2.89 1.98
N MET A 75 4.04 -2.98 1.78
CA MET A 75 3.07 -1.88 1.94
C MET A 75 2.90 -1.47 3.41
N GLU A 76 3.15 -2.37 4.36
CA GLU A 76 3.15 -2.12 5.80
C GLU A 76 4.51 -1.62 6.32
N GLU A 77 5.40 -1.22 5.40
CA GLU A 77 6.72 -0.62 5.68
C GLU A 77 7.78 -1.57 6.24
N ALA A 78 7.58 -2.90 6.12
CA ALA A 78 8.61 -3.84 6.50
C ALA A 78 9.93 -3.56 5.75
N SER A 79 11.06 -3.74 6.41
CA SER A 79 12.38 -3.60 5.78
C SER A 79 12.63 -4.72 4.78
N LEU A 80 13.54 -4.51 3.83
CA LEU A 80 13.93 -5.56 2.88
C LEU A 80 14.48 -6.78 3.61
N ASP A 81 15.28 -6.58 4.62
CA ASP A 81 15.87 -7.65 5.43
C ASP A 81 14.79 -8.43 6.19
N SER A 82 13.79 -7.73 6.76
CA SER A 82 12.66 -8.39 7.45
C SER A 82 11.82 -9.23 6.47
N ILE A 83 11.58 -8.73 5.27
CA ILE A 83 10.80 -9.48 4.24
C ILE A 83 11.59 -10.71 3.76
N GLU A 84 12.91 -10.58 3.60
CA GLU A 84 13.77 -11.70 3.24
C GLU A 84 13.79 -12.76 4.36
N GLU A 85 13.94 -12.35 5.60
CA GLU A 85 13.94 -13.25 6.76
C GLU A 85 12.59 -13.97 6.91
N GLU A 86 11.49 -13.20 6.90
CA GLU A 86 10.14 -13.72 7.12
C GLU A 86 9.66 -14.62 5.96
N TRP A 87 9.85 -14.18 4.70
CA TRP A 87 9.25 -14.83 3.53
C TRP A 87 10.26 -15.56 2.64
N GLY A 88 11.57 -15.39 2.84
CA GLY A 88 12.63 -15.93 1.99
C GLY A 88 12.63 -15.33 0.58
N VAL A 89 12.20 -14.09 0.43
CA VAL A 89 12.10 -13.40 -0.85
C VAL A 89 13.22 -12.39 -0.96
N GLN A 90 14.10 -12.59 -1.96
CA GLN A 90 15.22 -11.69 -2.20
C GLN A 90 14.77 -10.29 -2.66
N PRO A 91 15.53 -9.22 -2.36
CA PRO A 91 15.15 -7.85 -2.73
C PRO A 91 14.83 -7.64 -4.22
N GLY A 92 15.53 -8.33 -5.11
CA GLY A 92 15.29 -8.26 -6.56
C GLY A 92 13.95 -8.90 -6.95
N ASP A 93 13.63 -10.03 -6.34
CA ASP A 93 12.36 -10.74 -6.54
C ASP A 93 11.19 -9.95 -5.97
N LEU A 94 11.35 -9.36 -4.78
CA LEU A 94 10.35 -8.47 -4.19
C LEU A 94 10.06 -7.29 -5.12
N ARG A 95 11.11 -6.63 -5.62
CA ARG A 95 10.96 -5.47 -6.52
C ARG A 95 10.13 -5.82 -7.76
N SER A 96 10.44 -6.94 -8.40
CA SER A 96 9.69 -7.39 -9.58
C SER A 96 8.22 -7.64 -9.27
N ARG A 97 7.89 -8.22 -8.09
CA ARG A 97 6.50 -8.45 -7.67
C ARG A 97 5.79 -7.14 -7.34
N VAL A 98 6.47 -6.21 -6.68
CA VAL A 98 5.91 -4.89 -6.38
C VAL A 98 5.61 -4.11 -7.66
N GLU A 99 6.54 -4.07 -8.62
CA GLU A 99 6.33 -3.40 -9.91
C GLU A 99 5.17 -4.02 -10.69
N LEU A 100 5.07 -5.35 -10.71
CA LEU A 100 3.97 -6.05 -11.38
C LEU A 100 2.63 -5.82 -10.66
N MET A 101 2.61 -5.90 -9.34
CA MET A 101 1.41 -5.63 -8.54
C MET A 101 0.92 -4.19 -8.72
N GLU A 102 1.84 -3.21 -8.74
CA GLU A 102 1.53 -1.81 -9.05
C GLU A 102 0.83 -1.70 -10.42
N TRP A 103 1.37 -2.36 -11.44
CA TRP A 103 0.79 -2.35 -12.79
C TRP A 103 -0.60 -3.00 -12.82
N LEU A 104 -0.78 -4.15 -12.17
CA LEU A 104 -2.07 -4.85 -12.11
C LEU A 104 -3.14 -4.01 -11.42
N LEU A 105 -2.83 -3.40 -10.28
CA LEU A 105 -3.74 -2.50 -9.57
C LEU A 105 -4.07 -1.25 -10.40
N PHE A 106 -3.09 -0.70 -11.14
CA PHE A 106 -3.35 0.36 -12.10
C PHE A 106 -4.32 -0.08 -13.19
N ALA A 107 -4.12 -1.28 -13.77
CA ALA A 107 -5.01 -1.84 -14.80
C ALA A 107 -6.42 -2.05 -14.25
N MET A 108 -6.58 -2.63 -13.05
CA MET A 108 -7.87 -2.79 -12.38
C MET A 108 -8.60 -1.45 -12.22
N ARG A 109 -7.91 -0.41 -11.76
CA ARG A 109 -8.47 0.93 -11.63
C ARG A 109 -8.92 1.50 -12.98
N ARG A 110 -8.13 1.28 -14.05
CA ARG A 110 -8.47 1.74 -15.41
C ARG A 110 -9.70 1.03 -15.95
N ILE A 111 -9.77 -0.29 -15.81
CA ILE A 111 -10.93 -1.08 -16.22
C ILE A 111 -12.18 -0.56 -15.49
N LEU A 112 -12.11 -0.40 -14.18
CA LEU A 112 -13.23 0.10 -13.39
C LEU A 112 -13.68 1.50 -13.83
N SER A 113 -12.75 2.38 -14.23
CA SER A 113 -13.08 3.75 -14.64
C SER A 113 -13.63 3.85 -16.06
N GLU A 114 -13.37 2.88 -16.93
CA GLU A 114 -13.72 2.92 -18.35
C GLU A 114 -14.88 2.01 -18.75
N ASP A 115 -15.18 0.98 -17.93
CA ASP A 115 -16.25 0.03 -18.24
C ASP A 115 -17.63 0.61 -17.92
N GLN A 116 -18.37 0.96 -18.97
CA GLN A 116 -19.73 1.49 -18.86
C GLN A 116 -20.74 0.46 -18.30
N ASN A 117 -20.45 -0.85 -18.38
CA ASN A 117 -21.32 -1.87 -17.78
C ASN A 117 -21.22 -1.90 -16.27
N LEU A 118 -20.07 -1.51 -15.72
CA LEU A 118 -19.87 -1.34 -14.26
C LEU A 118 -20.57 -0.07 -13.73
N ALA A 119 -20.97 0.86 -14.61
CA ALA A 119 -21.79 2.02 -14.20
C ALA A 119 -23.19 1.65 -13.68
N ASN A 120 -23.63 0.39 -13.84
CA ASN A 120 -24.84 -0.15 -13.23
C ASN A 120 -24.63 -0.57 -11.74
N ILE A 121 -23.37 -0.61 -11.27
CA ILE A 121 -23.08 -0.72 -9.84
C ILE A 121 -23.55 0.58 -9.18
N GLU A 122 -24.15 0.47 -8.01
CA GLU A 122 -24.53 1.64 -7.22
C GLU A 122 -23.37 2.64 -7.16
N ARG A 123 -23.62 3.90 -7.52
CA ARG A 123 -22.57 4.91 -7.74
C ARG A 123 -21.62 5.03 -6.56
N ASP A 124 -22.13 4.93 -5.33
CA ASP A 124 -21.33 5.04 -4.11
C ASP A 124 -20.43 3.83 -3.91
N ALA A 125 -20.92 2.62 -4.22
CA ALA A 125 -20.12 1.38 -4.17
C ALA A 125 -18.99 1.39 -5.21
N HIS A 126 -19.29 1.85 -6.44
CA HIS A 126 -18.30 2.01 -7.50
C HIS A 126 -17.19 2.98 -7.10
N LYS A 127 -17.58 4.15 -6.55
CA LYS A 127 -16.62 5.15 -6.07
C LYS A 127 -15.77 4.59 -4.92
N THR A 128 -16.39 3.92 -3.95
CA THR A 128 -15.68 3.33 -2.81
C THR A 128 -14.66 2.29 -3.26
N LEU A 129 -15.03 1.42 -4.23
CA LEU A 129 -14.12 0.43 -4.79
C LEU A 129 -12.97 1.10 -5.55
N TYR A 130 -13.25 2.12 -6.37
CA TYR A 130 -12.23 2.87 -7.07
C TYR A 130 -11.23 3.52 -6.11
N ASP A 131 -11.71 4.19 -5.07
CA ASP A 131 -10.90 4.85 -4.06
C ASP A 131 -10.04 3.82 -3.29
N SER A 132 -10.60 2.64 -2.98
CA SER A 132 -9.87 1.53 -2.33
C SER A 132 -8.73 1.01 -3.22
N ILE A 133 -8.98 0.80 -4.51
CA ILE A 133 -7.95 0.34 -5.46
C ILE A 133 -6.86 1.43 -5.63
N ASP A 134 -7.24 2.71 -5.74
CA ASP A 134 -6.28 3.81 -5.86
C ASP A 134 -5.38 3.92 -4.62
N GLU A 135 -5.95 3.80 -3.43
CA GLU A 135 -5.20 3.81 -2.18
C GLU A 135 -4.18 2.66 -2.14
N VAL A 136 -4.64 1.41 -2.38
CA VAL A 136 -3.76 0.22 -2.35
C VAL A 136 -2.68 0.33 -3.44
N HIS A 137 -3.03 0.77 -4.66
CA HIS A 137 -2.07 1.03 -5.74
C HIS A 137 -0.96 1.99 -5.29
N ARG A 138 -1.32 3.11 -4.67
CA ARG A 138 -0.35 4.09 -4.17
C ARG A 138 0.49 3.54 -3.02
N ARG A 139 -0.11 2.79 -2.10
CA ARG A 139 0.60 2.14 -0.99
C ARG A 139 1.62 1.12 -1.49
N VAL A 140 1.26 0.30 -2.48
CA VAL A 140 2.18 -0.66 -3.13
C VAL A 140 3.32 0.10 -3.81
N ARG A 141 3.02 1.10 -4.61
CA ARG A 141 4.01 1.92 -5.34
C ARG A 141 5.08 2.51 -4.42
N TYR A 142 4.67 3.08 -3.29
CA TYR A 142 5.57 3.76 -2.36
C TYR A 142 6.09 2.86 -1.24
N GLY A 143 5.49 1.70 -1.01
CA GLY A 143 5.79 0.79 0.09
C GLY A 143 5.52 1.42 1.44
N CYS A 144 4.35 2.00 1.63
CA CYS A 144 4.03 2.73 2.87
C CYS A 144 2.55 2.61 3.26
N LYS A 145 2.29 2.93 4.52
CA LYS A 145 0.94 3.03 5.08
C LYS A 145 0.22 4.28 4.59
N THR A 146 -1.10 4.29 4.77
CA THR A 146 -2.00 5.37 4.32
C THR A 146 -1.64 6.73 4.92
N ASP A 147 -1.24 6.75 6.17
CA ASP A 147 -0.97 7.98 6.96
C ASP A 147 0.15 8.85 6.39
N ILE A 148 1.13 8.26 5.67
CA ILE A 148 2.24 9.01 5.06
C ILE A 148 2.15 9.13 3.53
N LEU A 149 1.05 8.68 2.91
CA LEU A 149 0.87 8.80 1.45
C LEU A 149 0.96 10.24 0.94
N GLY A 150 0.51 11.20 1.74
CA GLY A 150 0.63 12.63 1.41
C GLY A 150 2.09 13.08 1.34
N LEU A 151 2.96 12.54 2.20
CA LEU A 151 4.38 12.89 2.27
C LEU A 151 5.20 12.26 1.14
N VAL A 152 5.03 10.96 0.87
CA VAL A 152 5.80 10.25 -0.17
C VAL A 152 5.48 10.73 -1.58
N SER A 153 4.35 11.42 -1.78
CA SER A 153 4.01 12.06 -3.05
C SER A 153 4.86 13.31 -3.35
N ILE A 154 5.55 13.86 -2.33
CA ILE A 154 6.42 15.03 -2.48
C ILE A 154 7.75 14.59 -3.09
N LYS A 155 8.16 15.26 -4.18
CA LYS A 155 9.42 14.93 -4.85
C LYS A 155 10.61 15.00 -3.90
N GLY A 156 11.32 13.88 -3.74
CA GLY A 156 12.52 13.76 -2.91
C GLY A 156 12.26 13.18 -1.52
N ILE A 157 11.00 12.90 -1.16
CA ILE A 157 10.64 12.20 0.07
C ILE A 157 10.33 10.74 -0.25
N GLY A 158 11.19 9.82 0.19
CA GLY A 158 10.92 8.38 0.18
C GLY A 158 10.26 7.94 1.49
N ARG A 159 9.77 6.69 1.55
CA ARG A 159 9.01 6.14 2.69
C ARG A 159 9.71 6.32 4.05
N VAL A 160 11.03 6.08 4.11
CA VAL A 160 11.80 6.21 5.36
C VAL A 160 11.75 7.64 5.89
N ARG A 161 12.09 8.62 5.04
CA ARG A 161 12.03 10.03 5.42
C ARG A 161 10.62 10.51 5.73
N ALA A 162 9.62 10.02 4.99
CA ALA A 162 8.23 10.34 5.27
C ALA A 162 7.83 9.85 6.68
N ARG A 163 8.22 8.64 7.04
CA ARG A 163 7.96 8.08 8.38
C ARG A 163 8.67 8.88 9.46
N GLU A 164 9.97 9.17 9.30
CA GLU A 164 10.74 10.01 10.22
C GLU A 164 10.11 11.40 10.42
N MET A 165 9.64 12.04 9.33
CA MET A 165 8.95 13.34 9.41
C MET A 165 7.62 13.25 10.17
N ALA A 166 6.81 12.24 9.87
CA ALA A 166 5.54 12.01 10.54
C ALA A 166 5.73 11.77 12.05
N GLU A 167 6.68 10.94 12.44
CA GLU A 167 6.98 10.62 13.84
C GLU A 167 7.61 11.80 14.58
N THR A 168 8.49 12.56 13.94
CA THR A 168 9.21 13.66 14.60
C THR A 168 8.34 14.91 14.74
N LEU A 169 7.53 15.23 13.71
CA LEU A 169 6.79 16.49 13.62
C LEU A 169 5.28 16.33 13.64
N GLY A 170 4.72 15.12 13.47
CA GLY A 170 3.28 14.91 13.34
C GLY A 170 2.69 15.41 12.02
N VAL A 171 3.50 15.59 10.98
CA VAL A 171 3.06 16.03 9.66
C VAL A 171 2.60 14.85 8.80
N SER A 172 1.61 15.07 7.93
CA SER A 172 1.06 14.03 7.05
C SER A 172 0.84 14.49 5.61
N THR A 173 0.87 15.80 5.35
CA THR A 173 0.57 16.38 4.05
C THR A 173 1.68 17.30 3.53
N ALA A 174 1.64 17.60 2.23
CA ALA A 174 2.54 18.57 1.64
C ALA A 174 2.34 20.00 2.20
N LEU A 175 1.11 20.32 2.60
CA LEU A 175 0.81 21.60 3.22
C LEU A 175 1.52 21.71 4.57
N ASP A 176 1.37 20.70 5.44
CA ASP A 176 2.04 20.67 6.76
C ASP A 176 3.56 20.86 6.59
N VAL A 177 4.18 20.12 5.65
CA VAL A 177 5.62 20.22 5.39
C VAL A 177 6.02 21.60 4.89
N SER A 178 5.18 22.28 4.09
CA SER A 178 5.47 23.61 3.58
C SER A 178 5.41 24.70 4.66
N GLU A 179 4.76 24.43 5.79
CA GLU A 179 4.49 25.38 6.90
C GLU A 179 5.32 25.08 8.16
N ILE A 180 6.27 24.10 8.12
CA ILE A 180 7.11 23.79 9.28
C ILE A 180 7.97 24.98 9.69
N THR A 181 8.16 25.15 11.00
CA THR A 181 8.94 26.23 11.59
C THR A 181 10.44 25.99 11.51
N GLU A 182 11.26 27.03 11.74
CA GLU A 182 12.72 26.86 11.84
C GLU A 182 13.15 25.91 12.97
N ARG A 183 12.36 25.84 14.05
CA ARG A 183 12.56 24.87 15.15
C ARG A 183 12.35 23.44 14.65
N ASP A 184 11.32 23.20 13.83
CA ASP A 184 11.03 21.89 13.26
C ASP A 184 12.10 21.49 12.25
N LYS A 185 12.60 22.41 11.45
CA LYS A 185 13.74 22.17 10.56
C LYS A 185 15.00 21.78 11.33
N ALA A 186 15.27 22.41 12.46
CA ALA A 186 16.39 22.03 13.33
C ALA A 186 16.22 20.60 13.84
N ARG A 187 15.02 20.24 14.37
CA ARG A 187 14.70 18.88 14.84
C ARG A 187 14.92 17.81 13.77
N LEU A 188 14.52 18.07 12.54
CA LEU A 188 14.77 17.14 11.42
C LEU A 188 16.26 17.05 11.10
N SER A 189 16.97 18.20 11.11
CA SER A 189 18.39 18.23 10.77
C SER A 189 19.28 17.49 11.79
N ASP A 190 18.79 17.27 13.01
CA ASP A 190 19.48 16.51 14.06
C ASP A 190 19.35 14.97 13.83
N LEU A 191 18.44 14.53 12.94
CA LEU A 191 18.30 13.12 12.64
C LEU A 191 19.43 12.60 11.77
N ARG A 192 19.79 11.32 11.95
CA ARG A 192 20.82 10.67 11.15
C ARG A 192 20.46 10.65 9.67
N GLY A 193 21.33 11.17 8.80
CA GLY A 193 21.13 11.20 7.35
C GLY A 193 20.32 12.40 6.86
N TRP A 194 20.04 13.35 7.75
CA TRP A 194 19.45 14.64 7.43
C TRP A 194 20.49 15.76 7.43
N SER A 195 20.21 16.82 6.71
CA SER A 195 21.01 18.04 6.74
C SER A 195 20.12 19.26 6.53
N PRO A 196 20.49 20.46 7.00
CA PRO A 196 19.69 21.67 6.80
C PRO A 196 19.36 21.93 5.32
N LYS A 197 20.33 21.72 4.43
CA LYS A 197 20.13 21.86 2.98
C LYS A 197 19.09 20.89 2.42
N LEU A 198 19.07 19.64 2.93
CA LEU A 198 18.08 18.65 2.54
C LEU A 198 16.68 19.07 3.01
N VAL A 199 16.54 19.46 4.27
CA VAL A 199 15.27 19.93 4.86
C VAL A 199 14.71 21.10 4.06
N ASP A 200 15.50 22.13 3.76
CA ASP A 200 15.07 23.28 2.97
C ASP A 200 14.64 22.90 1.55
N ASN A 201 15.31 21.93 0.92
CA ASN A 201 14.92 21.44 -0.40
C ASN A 201 13.57 20.71 -0.35
N LEU A 202 13.31 19.91 0.69
CA LEU A 202 12.05 19.19 0.86
C LEU A 202 10.89 20.15 1.14
N VAL A 203 11.08 21.14 2.01
CA VAL A 203 10.09 22.20 2.28
C VAL A 203 9.74 22.96 0.99
N ARG A 204 10.76 23.31 0.19
CA ARG A 204 10.55 23.97 -1.11
C ARG A 204 9.80 23.08 -2.10
N SER A 205 10.09 21.77 -2.11
CA SER A 205 9.38 20.79 -2.94
C SER A 205 7.92 20.64 -2.53
N ALA A 206 7.65 20.59 -1.22
CA ALA A 206 6.30 20.58 -0.66
C ALA A 206 5.50 21.82 -1.08
N GLY A 207 6.06 23.01 -0.94
CA GLY A 207 5.40 24.25 -1.38
C GLY A 207 5.08 24.29 -2.88
N LYS A 208 5.91 23.65 -3.73
CA LYS A 208 5.61 23.49 -5.16
C LYS A 208 4.46 22.50 -5.40
N SER A 209 4.40 21.42 -4.63
CA SER A 209 3.30 20.43 -4.71
C SER A 209 1.97 21.06 -4.35
N VAL A 210 1.90 21.82 -3.25
CA VAL A 210 0.69 22.53 -2.82
C VAL A 210 0.17 23.49 -3.89
N ARG A 211 1.07 24.23 -4.57
CA ARG A 211 0.68 25.17 -5.64
C ARG A 211 0.15 24.50 -6.91
N ARG A 212 0.51 23.24 -7.18
CA ARG A 212 0.02 22.47 -8.33
C ARG A 212 -1.33 21.81 -8.09
N SER A 213 -1.71 21.65 -6.84
CA SER A 213 -2.98 21.03 -6.42
C SER A 213 -4.11 22.05 -6.23
N ARG A 214 -3.80 23.33 -6.35
CA ARG A 214 -4.75 24.47 -6.41
C ARG A 214 -5.02 24.86 -7.86
#